data_841474026a2edbe106dc5d8dc1de5c78
#
_entry.id   841474026a2edbe106dc5d8dc1de5c78
#
_cell.length_a   1.000
_cell.length_b   1.000
_cell.length_c   1.000
_cell.angle_alpha   90.00
_cell.angle_beta   90.00
_cell.angle_gamma   90.00
#
_symmetry.space_group_name_H-M   'P 1'
#
loop_
_entity.id
_entity.type
_entity.pdbx_description
1 polymer ?
#
loop_
_entity_poly.entity_id
_entity_poly.type
_entity_poly.pdbx_seq_one_letter_code
_entity_poly.pdbx_strand_id
1 'polypeptide(L)'
;TDLTPEEKTKAKEIAKAKADAAKDAVEKSTTNAEVDKAKTDGTTAVSNVTPVAKEAAKKAINDALTAKNNEIDARTDLTDEEKTAAKNEAKDKADAQLAKINEQPDATDTPEAAKTAQDAVDAAKKTGVDEVTAVNPAAVKKTEAKQAIDDALTAKNNAIDARTDLTDAEKKAAKDKAAEEAKKAKEAIDAATTDAAVDTAKTSGLGEVAKVNPVAKEEAKKAVADELAKKEAEIDARTDLTDAEKAKAKKDAQDKAKAVTDAIN
;
A
#
# COMPACT_ATOMS: atom_id res chain seq x y z
N THR A 1 1.19 -3.91 41.03
CA THR A 1 0.77 -3.05 39.87
C THR A 1 1.09 -1.61 40.22
N ASP A 2 1.93 -0.97 39.45
CA ASP A 2 2.40 0.38 39.74
C ASP A 2 1.33 1.39 39.30
N LEU A 3 0.61 1.90 40.30
CA LEU A 3 -0.35 2.97 40.15
C LEU A 3 0.35 4.29 39.86
N THR A 4 -0.16 5.08 38.95
CA THR A 4 0.28 6.45 38.73
C THR A 4 -0.07 7.34 39.94
N PRO A 5 0.55 8.54 40.08
CA PRO A 5 0.17 9.50 41.10
C PRO A 5 -1.31 9.89 41.04
N GLU A 6 -1.88 10.02 39.84
CA GLU A 6 -3.26 10.36 39.59
C GLU A 6 -4.21 9.23 40.07
N GLU A 7 -3.90 7.97 39.74
CA GLU A 7 -4.67 6.80 40.19
C GLU A 7 -4.63 6.67 41.71
N LYS A 8 -3.47 6.91 42.33
CA LYS A 8 -3.32 6.95 43.80
C LYS A 8 -4.18 8.05 44.42
N THR A 9 -4.24 9.22 43.78
CA THR A 9 -5.06 10.35 44.26
C THR A 9 -6.53 10.01 44.20
N LYS A 10 -7.03 9.49 43.09
CA LYS A 10 -8.43 9.05 42.93
C LYS A 10 -8.83 7.98 43.97
N ALA A 11 -7.99 6.97 44.18
CA ALA A 11 -8.26 5.94 45.19
C ALA A 11 -8.33 6.54 46.62
N LYS A 12 -7.46 7.51 46.94
CA LYS A 12 -7.50 8.22 48.24
C LYS A 12 -8.79 9.06 48.40
N GLU A 13 -9.26 9.71 47.32
CA GLU A 13 -10.51 10.47 47.30
C GLU A 13 -11.72 9.58 47.56
N ILE A 14 -11.74 8.40 46.93
CA ILE A 14 -12.79 7.40 47.16
C ILE A 14 -12.75 6.90 48.62
N ALA A 15 -11.56 6.55 49.14
CA ALA A 15 -11.42 6.13 50.51
C ALA A 15 -11.84 7.22 51.51
N LYS A 16 -11.51 8.50 51.22
CA LYS A 16 -11.95 9.64 52.01
C LYS A 16 -13.45 9.80 51.99
N ALA A 17 -14.12 9.68 50.87
CA ALA A 17 -15.55 9.76 50.76
C ALA A 17 -16.24 8.67 51.59
N LYS A 18 -15.72 7.43 51.58
CA LYS A 18 -16.17 6.33 52.45
C LYS A 18 -16.01 6.64 53.92
N ALA A 19 -14.89 7.23 54.33
CA ALA A 19 -14.61 7.63 55.71
C ALA A 19 -15.55 8.75 56.17
N ASP A 20 -15.81 9.73 55.32
CA ASP A 20 -16.73 10.83 55.61
C ASP A 20 -18.19 10.31 55.77
N ALA A 21 -18.65 9.40 54.88
CA ALA A 21 -19.94 8.78 55.00
C ALA A 21 -20.07 7.92 56.29
N ALA A 22 -18.99 7.25 56.70
CA ALA A 22 -18.98 6.51 57.97
C ALA A 22 -19.10 7.43 59.21
N LYS A 23 -18.43 8.59 59.21
CA LYS A 23 -18.53 9.59 60.24
C LYS A 23 -19.98 10.13 60.34
N ASP A 24 -20.54 10.48 59.19
CA ASP A 24 -21.94 10.92 59.13
C ASP A 24 -22.94 9.87 59.69
N ALA A 25 -22.67 8.58 59.40
CA ALA A 25 -23.48 7.49 59.94
C ALA A 25 -23.37 7.38 61.48
N VAL A 26 -22.14 7.54 62.01
CA VAL A 26 -21.92 7.57 63.48
C VAL A 26 -22.62 8.76 64.12
N GLU A 27 -22.54 9.95 63.52
CA GLU A 27 -23.20 11.17 64.05
C GLU A 27 -24.73 11.07 64.08
N LYS A 28 -25.32 10.32 63.14
CA LYS A 28 -26.78 10.06 63.04
C LYS A 28 -27.25 8.92 63.91
N SER A 29 -26.33 8.14 64.52
CA SER A 29 -26.70 7.02 65.40
C SER A 29 -27.27 7.49 66.71
N THR A 30 -28.33 6.81 67.17
CA THR A 30 -29.09 7.12 68.41
C THR A 30 -28.86 6.10 69.53
N THR A 31 -28.24 4.96 69.21
CA THR A 31 -27.89 3.88 70.16
C THR A 31 -26.45 3.43 70.03
N ASN A 32 -25.86 2.89 71.11
CA ASN A 32 -24.51 2.34 71.11
C ASN A 32 -24.32 1.22 70.04
N ALA A 33 -25.38 0.38 69.84
CA ALA A 33 -25.34 -0.68 68.83
C ALA A 33 -25.27 -0.12 67.39
N GLU A 34 -25.96 1.00 67.11
CA GLU A 34 -25.85 1.68 65.82
C GLU A 34 -24.48 2.32 65.62
N VAL A 35 -23.88 2.90 66.67
CA VAL A 35 -22.50 3.45 66.62
C VAL A 35 -21.51 2.36 66.33
N ASP A 36 -21.55 1.20 67.01
CA ASP A 36 -20.65 0.08 66.77
C ASP A 36 -20.81 -0.52 65.38
N LYS A 37 -22.04 -0.58 64.88
CA LYS A 37 -22.29 -1.02 63.51
C LYS A 37 -21.74 -0.04 62.47
N ALA A 38 -22.02 1.27 62.61
CA ALA A 38 -21.49 2.30 61.72
C ALA A 38 -19.96 2.34 61.66
N LYS A 39 -19.32 2.18 62.84
CA LYS A 39 -17.87 2.05 62.95
C LYS A 39 -17.35 0.84 62.22
N THR A 40 -17.94 -0.34 62.41
CA THR A 40 -17.48 -1.59 61.78
C THR A 40 -17.68 -1.55 60.27
N ASP A 41 -18.87 -1.13 59.83
CA ASP A 41 -19.18 -0.99 58.39
C ASP A 41 -18.25 0.05 57.72
N GLY A 42 -18.05 1.18 58.39
CA GLY A 42 -17.20 2.27 57.86
C GLY A 42 -15.72 1.87 57.76
N THR A 43 -15.18 1.22 58.77
CA THR A 43 -13.80 0.72 58.71
C THR A 43 -13.60 -0.32 57.62
N THR A 44 -14.58 -1.22 57.46
CA THR A 44 -14.59 -2.24 56.41
C THR A 44 -14.69 -1.56 55.03
N ALA A 45 -15.59 -0.58 54.85
CA ALA A 45 -15.75 0.14 53.60
C ALA A 45 -14.48 0.88 53.17
N VAL A 46 -13.77 1.50 54.13
CA VAL A 46 -12.49 2.17 53.83
C VAL A 46 -11.38 1.19 53.52
N SER A 47 -11.25 0.10 54.31
CA SER A 47 -10.21 -0.91 54.12
C SER A 47 -10.32 -1.68 52.80
N ASN A 48 -11.53 -1.82 52.30
CA ASN A 48 -11.79 -2.56 51.06
C ASN A 48 -11.62 -1.72 49.77
N VAL A 49 -11.38 -0.41 49.91
CA VAL A 49 -11.11 0.41 48.70
C VAL A 49 -9.82 -0.08 48.06
N THR A 50 -9.98 -0.72 46.89
CA THR A 50 -8.88 -1.28 46.12
C THR A 50 -8.77 -0.61 44.75
N PRO A 51 -7.71 0.08 44.45
CA PRO A 51 -7.53 0.78 43.17
C PRO A 51 -7.36 -0.19 42.00
N VAL A 52 -7.75 0.28 40.80
CA VAL A 52 -7.54 -0.40 39.52
C VAL A 52 -6.56 0.41 38.68
N ALA A 53 -5.50 -0.24 38.20
CA ALA A 53 -4.45 0.40 37.40
C ALA A 53 -4.83 0.39 35.92
N LYS A 54 -5.10 1.55 35.34
CA LYS A 54 -5.57 1.73 33.96
C LYS A 54 -4.55 2.44 33.06
N GLU A 55 -3.80 3.39 33.59
CA GLU A 55 -2.97 4.30 32.78
C GLU A 55 -1.81 3.58 32.09
N ALA A 56 -1.18 2.60 32.72
CA ALA A 56 -0.14 1.77 32.11
C ALA A 56 -0.69 0.96 30.91
N ALA A 57 -1.94 0.47 31.03
CA ALA A 57 -2.62 -0.26 29.96
C ALA A 57 -2.95 0.65 28.78
N LYS A 58 -3.48 1.84 29.06
CA LYS A 58 -3.78 2.86 28.03
C LYS A 58 -2.51 3.28 27.29
N LYS A 59 -1.43 3.53 28.06
CA LYS A 59 -0.14 3.89 27.48
C LYS A 59 0.37 2.81 26.53
N ALA A 60 0.29 1.54 26.89
CA ALA A 60 0.74 0.44 26.05
C ALA A 60 -0.02 0.38 24.72
N ILE A 61 -1.34 0.61 24.71
CA ILE A 61 -2.13 0.66 23.47
C ILE A 61 -1.72 1.88 22.62
N ASN A 62 -1.55 3.05 23.23
CA ASN A 62 -1.15 4.27 22.52
C ASN A 62 0.28 4.16 21.95
N ASP A 63 1.21 3.52 22.69
CA ASP A 63 2.55 3.24 22.20
C ASP A 63 2.52 2.29 20.98
N ALA A 64 1.69 1.25 21.04
CA ALA A 64 1.49 0.33 19.92
C ALA A 64 0.89 1.04 18.69
N LEU A 65 -0.10 1.92 18.89
CA LEU A 65 -0.71 2.73 17.83
C LEU A 65 0.34 3.66 17.19
N THR A 66 1.15 4.31 18.01
CA THR A 66 2.22 5.19 17.52
C THR A 66 3.25 4.41 16.70
N ALA A 67 3.68 3.25 17.19
CA ALA A 67 4.61 2.38 16.48
C ALA A 67 4.02 1.90 15.14
N LYS A 68 2.74 1.48 15.14
CA LYS A 68 2.05 1.03 13.91
C LYS A 68 1.90 2.16 12.90
N ASN A 69 1.55 3.37 13.33
CA ASN A 69 1.46 4.53 12.44
C ASN A 69 2.80 4.84 11.78
N ASN A 70 3.91 4.78 12.54
CA ASN A 70 5.25 4.97 11.99
C ASN A 70 5.63 3.88 10.99
N GLU A 71 5.26 2.61 11.26
CA GLU A 71 5.45 1.49 10.34
C GLU A 71 4.68 1.72 9.02
N ILE A 72 3.40 2.10 9.10
CA ILE A 72 2.57 2.39 7.93
C ILE A 72 3.15 3.58 7.14
N ASP A 73 3.58 4.65 7.81
CA ASP A 73 4.16 5.82 7.15
C ASP A 73 5.45 5.50 6.39
N ALA A 74 6.26 4.57 6.90
CA ALA A 74 7.50 4.13 6.25
C ALA A 74 7.27 3.26 5.00
N ARG A 75 6.05 2.74 4.77
CA ARG A 75 5.69 1.94 3.58
C ARG A 75 5.72 2.80 2.32
N THR A 76 6.56 2.45 1.35
CA THR A 76 6.67 3.15 0.05
C THR A 76 5.79 2.53 -1.04
N ASP A 77 5.34 1.32 -0.80
CA ASP A 77 4.45 0.57 -1.71
C ASP A 77 2.97 0.97 -1.57
N LEU A 78 2.60 1.69 -0.52
CA LEU A 78 1.24 2.17 -0.27
C LEU A 78 1.05 3.58 -0.82
N THR A 79 -0.19 3.90 -1.24
CA THR A 79 -0.62 5.27 -1.48
C THR A 79 -0.95 5.98 -0.18
N ASP A 80 -1.07 7.30 -0.21
CA ASP A 80 -1.43 8.10 0.97
C ASP A 80 -2.85 7.78 1.46
N GLU A 81 -3.75 7.42 0.53
CA GLU A 81 -5.11 6.98 0.82
C GLU A 81 -5.11 5.62 1.53
N GLU A 82 -4.32 4.65 1.05
CA GLU A 82 -4.15 3.34 1.69
C GLU A 82 -3.53 3.47 3.09
N LYS A 83 -2.52 4.34 3.26
CA LYS A 83 -1.92 4.66 4.57
C LYS A 83 -2.95 5.28 5.52
N THR A 84 -3.74 6.23 5.04
CA THR A 84 -4.77 6.90 5.84
C THR A 84 -5.83 5.90 6.30
N ALA A 85 -6.32 5.04 5.42
CA ALA A 85 -7.29 4.01 5.75
C ALA A 85 -6.74 3.05 6.82
N ALA A 86 -5.50 2.59 6.67
CA ALA A 86 -4.85 1.70 7.63
C ALA A 86 -4.62 2.34 9.01
N LYS A 87 -4.22 3.62 9.04
CA LYS A 87 -4.07 4.35 10.30
C LYS A 87 -5.41 4.58 10.99
N ASN A 88 -6.48 4.83 10.25
CA ASN A 88 -7.82 4.92 10.81
C ASN A 88 -8.27 3.58 11.38
N GLU A 89 -8.04 2.47 10.67
CA GLU A 89 -8.33 1.13 11.19
C GLU A 89 -7.58 0.84 12.49
N ALA A 90 -6.28 1.14 12.55
CA ALA A 90 -5.48 0.96 13.76
C ALA A 90 -5.99 1.81 14.93
N LYS A 91 -6.37 3.06 14.64
CA LYS A 91 -6.96 3.97 15.62
C LYS A 91 -8.29 3.46 16.16
N ASP A 92 -9.20 3.01 15.30
CA ASP A 92 -10.51 2.52 15.70
C ASP A 92 -10.37 1.30 16.63
N LYS A 93 -9.42 0.39 16.32
CA LYS A 93 -9.09 -0.76 17.18
C LYS A 93 -8.55 -0.32 18.53
N ALA A 94 -7.64 0.65 18.55
CA ALA A 94 -7.11 1.22 19.79
C ALA A 94 -8.22 1.87 20.63
N ASP A 95 -9.02 2.74 20.03
CA ASP A 95 -10.10 3.47 20.70
C ASP A 95 -11.14 2.52 21.31
N ALA A 96 -11.49 1.44 20.61
CA ALA A 96 -12.43 0.43 21.11
C ALA A 96 -11.93 -0.22 22.42
N GLN A 97 -10.65 -0.50 22.55
CA GLN A 97 -10.11 -1.11 23.76
C GLN A 97 -9.82 -0.08 24.86
N LEU A 98 -9.42 1.14 24.49
CA LEU A 98 -9.32 2.27 25.43
C LEU A 98 -10.66 2.60 26.07
N ALA A 99 -11.76 2.51 25.31
CA ALA A 99 -13.12 2.66 25.85
C ALA A 99 -13.43 1.61 26.92
N LYS A 100 -13.14 0.32 26.65
CA LYS A 100 -13.33 -0.76 27.63
C LYS A 100 -12.52 -0.56 28.92
N ILE A 101 -11.29 -0.04 28.80
CA ILE A 101 -10.46 0.31 29.96
C ILE A 101 -11.10 1.47 30.73
N ASN A 102 -11.62 2.48 30.02
CA ASN A 102 -12.24 3.64 30.65
C ASN A 102 -13.55 3.29 31.40
N GLU A 103 -14.30 2.28 30.93
CA GLU A 103 -15.48 1.77 31.59
C GLU A 103 -15.18 1.12 32.93
N GLN A 104 -13.96 0.64 33.18
CA GLN A 104 -13.60 0.06 34.47
C GLN A 104 -13.54 1.13 35.56
N PRO A 105 -13.97 0.81 36.81
CA PRO A 105 -13.88 1.75 37.92
C PRO A 105 -12.43 2.10 38.27
N ASP A 106 -12.21 3.30 38.83
CA ASP A 106 -10.88 3.73 39.31
C ASP A 106 -10.48 3.02 40.62
N ALA A 107 -11.48 2.60 41.40
CA ALA A 107 -11.32 1.73 42.56
C ALA A 107 -12.65 0.98 42.85
N THR A 108 -12.56 -0.10 43.58
CA THR A 108 -13.71 -0.94 43.97
C THR A 108 -13.84 -1.09 45.46
N ASP A 109 -15.01 -1.57 45.92
CA ASP A 109 -15.34 -1.75 47.33
C ASP A 109 -14.93 -3.14 47.86
N THR A 110 -14.39 -4.02 47.01
CA THR A 110 -13.88 -5.35 47.42
C THR A 110 -12.63 -5.72 46.60
N PRO A 111 -11.70 -6.49 47.17
CA PRO A 111 -10.53 -7.00 46.43
C PRO A 111 -10.93 -7.88 45.24
N GLU A 112 -11.97 -8.65 45.32
CA GLU A 112 -12.48 -9.52 44.24
C GLU A 112 -12.98 -8.71 43.05
N ALA A 113 -13.75 -7.64 43.33
CA ALA A 113 -14.20 -6.71 42.27
C ALA A 113 -13.04 -5.98 41.63
N ALA A 114 -12.01 -5.58 42.42
CA ALA A 114 -10.82 -4.97 41.92
C ALA A 114 -10.05 -5.92 41.00
N LYS A 115 -9.90 -7.18 41.38
CA LYS A 115 -9.29 -8.20 40.55
C LYS A 115 -10.02 -8.36 39.23
N THR A 116 -11.36 -8.49 39.27
CA THR A 116 -12.18 -8.61 38.06
C THR A 116 -12.01 -7.41 37.14
N ALA A 117 -12.03 -6.19 37.68
CA ALA A 117 -11.78 -4.97 36.88
C ALA A 117 -10.36 -4.91 36.32
N GLN A 118 -9.35 -5.31 37.11
CA GLN A 118 -7.96 -5.37 36.62
C GLN A 118 -7.78 -6.42 35.53
N ASP A 119 -8.36 -7.60 35.69
CA ASP A 119 -8.34 -8.66 34.67
C ASP A 119 -8.98 -8.15 33.35
N ALA A 120 -10.06 -7.37 33.43
CA ALA A 120 -10.69 -6.74 32.26
C ALA A 120 -9.80 -5.67 31.61
N VAL A 121 -9.10 -4.85 32.41
CA VAL A 121 -8.11 -3.88 31.92
C VAL A 121 -6.94 -4.58 31.21
N ASP A 122 -6.42 -5.65 31.81
CA ASP A 122 -5.28 -6.40 31.25
C ASP A 122 -5.68 -7.13 29.96
N ALA A 123 -6.92 -7.68 29.89
CA ALA A 123 -7.47 -8.28 28.68
C ALA A 123 -7.64 -7.26 27.56
N ALA A 124 -8.22 -6.09 27.86
CA ALA A 124 -8.39 -5.00 26.90
C ALA A 124 -7.06 -4.45 26.39
N LYS A 125 -6.07 -4.30 27.27
CA LYS A 125 -4.69 -3.92 26.91
C LYS A 125 -4.09 -4.93 25.94
N LYS A 126 -4.15 -6.22 26.27
CA LYS A 126 -3.60 -7.28 25.40
C LYS A 126 -4.27 -7.25 24.02
N THR A 127 -5.60 -7.27 24.01
CA THR A 127 -6.38 -7.24 22.77
C THR A 127 -6.04 -5.98 21.95
N GLY A 128 -5.97 -4.81 22.59
CA GLY A 128 -5.69 -3.55 21.89
C GLY A 128 -4.29 -3.54 21.26
N VAL A 129 -3.28 -3.98 21.96
CA VAL A 129 -1.93 -4.11 21.41
C VAL A 129 -1.90 -5.12 20.25
N ASP A 130 -2.51 -6.29 20.42
CA ASP A 130 -2.54 -7.34 19.41
C ASP A 130 -3.31 -6.88 18.15
N GLU A 131 -4.49 -6.30 18.30
CA GLU A 131 -5.33 -5.84 17.18
C GLU A 131 -4.68 -4.69 16.41
N VAL A 132 -4.06 -3.73 17.10
CA VAL A 132 -3.35 -2.59 16.47
C VAL A 132 -2.12 -3.09 15.71
N THR A 133 -1.32 -3.96 16.33
CA THR A 133 -0.11 -4.49 15.67
C THR A 133 -0.43 -5.40 14.49
N ALA A 134 -1.57 -6.07 14.49
CA ALA A 134 -2.03 -6.93 13.40
C ALA A 134 -2.49 -6.16 12.14
N VAL A 135 -2.69 -4.84 12.23
CA VAL A 135 -3.05 -4.04 11.04
C VAL A 135 -1.93 -4.09 10.01
N ASN A 136 -2.24 -4.65 8.85
CA ASN A 136 -1.28 -4.82 7.75
C ASN A 136 -1.95 -4.50 6.41
N PRO A 137 -1.90 -3.24 5.95
CA PRO A 137 -2.53 -2.84 4.71
C PRO A 137 -1.88 -3.50 3.49
N ALA A 138 -2.70 -3.91 2.52
CA ALA A 138 -2.26 -4.41 1.24
C ALA A 138 -2.01 -3.24 0.27
N ALA A 139 -0.92 -3.32 -0.49
CA ALA A 139 -0.62 -2.37 -1.57
C ALA A 139 -1.39 -2.76 -2.84
N VAL A 140 -2.70 -2.53 -2.86
CA VAL A 140 -3.59 -2.97 -3.93
C VAL A 140 -3.45 -2.07 -5.16
N LYS A 141 -3.50 -0.77 -4.99
CA LYS A 141 -3.56 0.22 -6.07
C LYS A 141 -2.37 0.15 -7.02
N LYS A 142 -1.15 0.18 -6.49
CA LYS A 142 0.08 0.08 -7.31
C LYS A 142 0.25 -1.30 -7.93
N THR A 143 -0.15 -2.35 -7.21
CA THR A 143 -0.06 -3.74 -7.71
C THR A 143 -0.95 -3.94 -8.92
N GLU A 144 -2.23 -3.52 -8.84
CA GLU A 144 -3.18 -3.59 -9.96
C GLU A 144 -2.72 -2.73 -11.15
N ALA A 145 -2.21 -1.53 -10.89
CA ALA A 145 -1.72 -0.65 -11.95
C ALA A 145 -0.52 -1.28 -12.69
N LYS A 146 0.45 -1.87 -11.98
CA LYS A 146 1.60 -2.57 -12.60
C LYS A 146 1.18 -3.81 -13.36
N GLN A 147 0.21 -4.58 -12.86
CA GLN A 147 -0.34 -5.73 -13.57
C GLN A 147 -0.96 -5.32 -14.91
N ALA A 148 -1.72 -4.22 -14.93
CA ALA A 148 -2.30 -3.71 -16.17
C ALA A 148 -1.24 -3.31 -17.22
N ILE A 149 -0.08 -2.78 -16.77
CA ILE A 149 1.06 -2.50 -17.67
C ILE A 149 1.68 -3.81 -18.21
N ASP A 150 1.82 -4.86 -17.38
CA ASP A 150 2.36 -6.15 -17.82
C ASP A 150 1.42 -6.85 -18.79
N ASP A 151 0.11 -6.78 -18.58
CA ASP A 151 -0.91 -7.31 -19.49
C ASP A 151 -0.86 -6.58 -20.85
N ALA A 152 -0.73 -5.25 -20.84
CA ALA A 152 -0.60 -4.45 -22.04
C ALA A 152 0.69 -4.75 -22.82
N LEU A 153 1.81 -4.93 -22.12
CA LEU A 153 3.09 -5.35 -22.72
C LEU A 153 2.95 -6.73 -23.39
N THR A 154 2.32 -7.68 -22.69
CA THR A 154 2.08 -9.03 -23.22
C THR A 154 1.23 -8.96 -24.48
N ALA A 155 0.13 -8.21 -24.46
CA ALA A 155 -0.74 -8.01 -25.63
C ALA A 155 0.02 -7.34 -26.80
N LYS A 156 0.85 -6.34 -26.52
CA LYS A 156 1.70 -5.68 -27.51
C LYS A 156 2.70 -6.63 -28.14
N ASN A 157 3.39 -7.43 -27.33
CA ASN A 157 4.35 -8.42 -27.81
C ASN A 157 3.68 -9.46 -28.72
N ASN A 158 2.51 -9.96 -28.34
CA ASN A 158 1.74 -10.88 -29.18
C ASN A 158 1.32 -10.25 -30.51
N ALA A 159 0.90 -8.97 -30.49
CA ALA A 159 0.54 -8.23 -31.70
C ALA A 159 1.76 -8.03 -32.61
N ILE A 160 2.95 -7.76 -32.06
CA ILE A 160 4.20 -7.64 -32.82
C ILE A 160 4.59 -9.00 -33.42
N ASP A 161 4.49 -10.09 -32.65
CA ASP A 161 4.83 -11.43 -33.11
C ASP A 161 3.92 -11.93 -34.25
N ALA A 162 2.67 -11.54 -34.23
CA ALA A 162 1.68 -11.85 -35.26
C ALA A 162 1.94 -11.12 -36.61
N ARG A 163 2.79 -10.11 -36.65
CA ARG A 163 3.15 -9.38 -37.86
C ARG A 163 4.02 -10.27 -38.78
N THR A 164 3.58 -10.52 -40.01
CA THR A 164 4.30 -11.33 -41.01
C THR A 164 5.21 -10.52 -41.89
N ASP A 165 5.03 -9.21 -41.91
CA ASP A 165 5.80 -8.22 -42.69
C ASP A 165 7.06 -7.71 -41.97
N LEU A 166 7.33 -8.16 -40.76
CA LEU A 166 8.47 -7.77 -39.96
C LEU A 166 9.52 -8.90 -39.89
N THR A 167 10.77 -8.53 -39.99
CA THR A 167 11.88 -9.44 -39.66
C THR A 167 11.97 -9.69 -38.15
N ASP A 168 12.65 -10.77 -37.75
CA ASP A 168 12.87 -11.08 -36.33
C ASP A 168 13.65 -9.95 -35.61
N ALA A 169 14.57 -9.28 -36.29
CA ALA A 169 15.31 -8.13 -35.74
C ALA A 169 14.38 -6.92 -35.49
N GLU A 170 13.47 -6.60 -36.41
CA GLU A 170 12.49 -5.54 -36.26
C GLU A 170 11.47 -5.85 -35.16
N LYS A 171 11.00 -7.12 -35.10
CA LYS A 171 10.14 -7.58 -33.98
C LYS A 171 10.85 -7.44 -32.65
N LYS A 172 12.12 -7.87 -32.56
CA LYS A 172 12.90 -7.76 -31.34
C LYS A 172 13.06 -6.31 -30.91
N ALA A 173 13.46 -5.43 -31.80
CA ALA A 173 13.64 -4.00 -31.52
C ALA A 173 12.36 -3.34 -31.02
N ALA A 174 11.20 -3.69 -31.62
CA ALA A 174 9.91 -3.18 -31.20
C ALA A 174 9.50 -3.72 -29.81
N LYS A 175 9.73 -4.99 -29.53
CA LYS A 175 9.46 -5.59 -28.21
C LYS A 175 10.38 -5.00 -27.14
N ASP A 176 11.65 -4.81 -27.43
CA ASP A 176 12.61 -4.15 -26.52
C ASP A 176 12.15 -2.73 -26.18
N LYS A 177 11.67 -1.97 -27.16
CA LYS A 177 11.10 -0.62 -26.96
C LYS A 177 9.82 -0.68 -26.12
N ALA A 178 8.91 -1.61 -26.39
CA ALA A 178 7.69 -1.77 -25.59
C ALA A 178 8.02 -2.13 -24.13
N ALA A 179 9.00 -2.98 -23.90
CA ALA A 179 9.48 -3.34 -22.57
C ALA A 179 10.11 -2.15 -21.84
N GLU A 180 10.84 -1.28 -22.55
CA GLU A 180 11.40 -0.05 -21.98
C GLU A 180 10.28 0.91 -21.53
N GLU A 181 9.26 1.13 -22.35
CA GLU A 181 8.13 2.00 -21.99
C GLU A 181 7.32 1.40 -20.82
N ALA A 182 7.11 0.09 -20.80
CA ALA A 182 6.48 -0.59 -19.67
C ALA A 182 7.30 -0.44 -18.38
N LYS A 183 8.62 -0.53 -18.45
CA LYS A 183 9.51 -0.30 -17.31
C LYS A 183 9.38 1.11 -16.77
N LYS A 184 9.45 2.14 -17.63
CA LYS A 184 9.25 3.55 -17.24
C LYS A 184 7.90 3.78 -16.58
N ALA A 185 6.84 3.17 -17.13
CA ALA A 185 5.50 3.24 -16.56
C ALA A 185 5.45 2.66 -15.14
N LYS A 186 6.05 1.49 -14.92
CA LYS A 186 6.10 0.87 -13.58
C LYS A 186 6.93 1.69 -12.59
N GLU A 187 8.03 2.29 -13.02
CA GLU A 187 8.83 3.21 -12.19
C GLU A 187 8.02 4.47 -11.79
N ALA A 188 7.22 5.02 -12.72
CA ALA A 188 6.34 6.14 -12.42
C ALA A 188 5.21 5.76 -11.44
N ILE A 189 4.64 4.54 -11.57
CA ILE A 189 3.67 3.99 -10.61
C ILE A 189 4.30 3.83 -9.23
N ASP A 190 5.52 3.32 -9.13
CA ASP A 190 6.22 3.15 -7.86
C ASP A 190 6.52 4.50 -7.18
N ALA A 191 6.85 5.53 -7.95
CA ALA A 191 7.10 6.88 -7.46
C ALA A 191 5.83 7.65 -7.06
N ALA A 192 4.65 7.23 -7.53
CA ALA A 192 3.38 7.88 -7.20
C ALA A 192 3.04 7.69 -5.71
N THR A 193 2.53 8.73 -5.05
CA THR A 193 2.17 8.70 -3.63
C THR A 193 0.65 8.68 -3.40
N THR A 194 -0.15 9.10 -4.39
CA THR A 194 -1.63 9.13 -4.29
C THR A 194 -2.28 8.20 -5.31
N ASP A 195 -3.51 7.78 -5.06
CA ASP A 195 -4.31 6.97 -5.98
C ASP A 195 -4.47 7.65 -7.35
N ALA A 196 -4.72 8.97 -7.38
CA ALA A 196 -4.85 9.74 -8.61
C ALA A 196 -3.54 9.78 -9.41
N ALA A 197 -2.39 9.89 -8.73
CA ALA A 197 -1.07 9.86 -9.39
C ALA A 197 -0.77 8.46 -9.97
N VAL A 198 -1.15 7.38 -9.27
CA VAL A 198 -1.05 6.00 -9.76
C VAL A 198 -1.90 5.81 -11.02
N ASP A 199 -3.16 6.30 -11.02
CA ASP A 199 -4.05 6.20 -12.20
C ASP A 199 -3.51 7.00 -13.39
N THR A 200 -2.94 8.17 -13.13
CA THR A 200 -2.29 8.98 -14.18
C THR A 200 -1.09 8.26 -14.79
N ALA A 201 -0.20 7.72 -13.94
CA ALA A 201 0.99 6.97 -14.38
C ALA A 201 0.59 5.70 -15.17
N LYS A 202 -0.41 4.95 -14.69
CA LYS A 202 -0.97 3.79 -15.38
C LYS A 202 -1.50 4.18 -16.77
N THR A 203 -2.36 5.19 -16.85
CA THR A 203 -2.99 5.62 -18.10
C THR A 203 -1.94 6.09 -19.12
N SER A 204 -0.97 6.88 -18.68
CA SER A 204 0.16 7.31 -19.50
C SER A 204 0.97 6.12 -20.00
N GLY A 205 1.33 5.20 -19.10
CA GLY A 205 2.12 4.01 -19.42
C GLY A 205 1.43 3.10 -20.43
N LEU A 206 0.14 2.83 -20.25
CA LEU A 206 -0.67 2.08 -21.23
C LEU A 206 -0.64 2.74 -22.62
N GLY A 207 -0.75 4.08 -22.64
CA GLY A 207 -0.65 4.86 -23.87
C GLY A 207 0.71 4.73 -24.55
N GLU A 208 1.82 4.81 -23.81
CA GLU A 208 3.16 4.72 -24.39
C GLU A 208 3.48 3.31 -24.89
N VAL A 209 3.10 2.26 -24.18
CA VAL A 209 3.21 0.87 -24.65
C VAL A 209 2.37 0.68 -25.95
N ALA A 210 1.15 1.23 -25.99
CA ALA A 210 0.29 1.12 -27.17
C ALA A 210 0.84 1.83 -28.40
N LYS A 211 1.54 2.96 -28.24
CA LYS A 211 2.15 3.75 -29.33
C LYS A 211 3.32 3.05 -30.01
N VAL A 212 3.91 2.02 -29.41
CA VAL A 212 5.01 1.29 -30.04
C VAL A 212 4.47 0.60 -31.30
N ASN A 213 4.92 1.09 -32.46
CA ASN A 213 4.50 0.58 -33.75
C ASN A 213 5.74 0.33 -34.64
N PRO A 214 6.14 -0.93 -34.83
CA PRO A 214 7.26 -1.27 -35.67
C PRO A 214 6.98 -0.97 -37.15
N VAL A 215 8.02 -0.62 -37.87
CA VAL A 215 7.97 -0.32 -39.31
C VAL A 215 8.76 -1.38 -40.06
N ALA A 216 8.16 -1.99 -41.05
CA ALA A 216 8.72 -3.05 -41.90
C ALA A 216 9.64 -2.42 -42.98
N LYS A 217 10.86 -2.06 -42.58
CA LYS A 217 11.86 -1.47 -43.50
C LYS A 217 12.61 -2.53 -44.29
N GLU A 218 12.94 -3.65 -43.68
CA GLU A 218 13.78 -4.70 -44.30
C GLU A 218 13.02 -5.44 -45.38
N GLU A 219 11.73 -5.70 -45.25
CA GLU A 219 10.90 -6.29 -46.29
C GLU A 219 10.79 -5.33 -47.50
N ALA A 220 10.59 -4.03 -47.25
CA ALA A 220 10.56 -3.03 -48.30
C ALA A 220 11.90 -2.95 -49.05
N LYS A 221 13.04 -2.99 -48.35
CA LYS A 221 14.38 -3.03 -48.99
C LYS A 221 14.56 -4.28 -49.81
N LYS A 222 14.11 -5.43 -49.32
CA LYS A 222 14.18 -6.70 -50.04
C LYS A 222 13.36 -6.62 -51.35
N ALA A 223 12.15 -6.10 -51.31
CA ALA A 223 11.32 -5.95 -52.48
C ALA A 223 12.02 -5.06 -53.57
N VAL A 224 12.69 -3.99 -53.17
CA VAL A 224 13.47 -3.15 -54.09
C VAL A 224 14.65 -3.93 -54.71
N ALA A 225 15.34 -4.74 -53.88
CA ALA A 225 16.45 -5.55 -54.37
C ALA A 225 16.01 -6.67 -55.33
N ASP A 226 14.89 -7.34 -55.02
CA ASP A 226 14.33 -8.39 -55.88
C ASP A 226 13.90 -7.82 -57.24
N GLU A 227 13.28 -6.62 -57.26
CA GLU A 227 12.86 -5.98 -58.49
C GLU A 227 14.08 -5.46 -59.30
N LEU A 228 15.14 -4.98 -58.62
CA LEU A 228 16.40 -4.64 -59.29
C LEU A 228 17.00 -5.86 -59.97
N ALA A 229 17.12 -7.01 -59.28
CA ALA A 229 17.65 -8.25 -59.84
C ALA A 229 16.87 -8.73 -61.06
N LYS A 230 15.54 -8.64 -60.99
CA LYS A 230 14.68 -8.95 -62.15
C LYS A 230 14.95 -8.00 -63.32
N LYS A 231 15.07 -6.70 -63.06
CA LYS A 231 15.34 -5.70 -64.09
C LYS A 231 16.71 -5.89 -64.72
N GLU A 232 17.72 -6.24 -63.94
CA GLU A 232 19.05 -6.56 -64.50
C GLU A 232 19.02 -7.78 -65.41
N ALA A 233 18.29 -8.82 -65.04
CA ALA A 233 18.11 -10.02 -65.89
C ALA A 233 17.35 -9.71 -67.19
N GLU A 234 16.32 -8.86 -67.11
CA GLU A 234 15.64 -8.35 -68.33
C GLU A 234 16.58 -7.61 -69.28
N ILE A 235 17.49 -6.74 -68.74
CA ILE A 235 18.49 -6.02 -69.53
C ILE A 235 19.48 -6.98 -70.17
N ASP A 236 19.94 -7.97 -69.40
CA ASP A 236 20.87 -8.98 -69.94
C ASP A 236 20.27 -9.81 -71.06
N ALA A 237 18.99 -10.13 -71.00
CA ALA A 237 18.27 -10.87 -72.02
C ALA A 237 18.07 -10.09 -73.35
N ARG A 238 18.28 -8.77 -73.37
CA ARG A 238 18.15 -7.95 -74.57
C ARG A 238 19.22 -8.28 -75.61
N THR A 239 18.82 -8.69 -76.79
CA THR A 239 19.74 -9.00 -77.89
C THR A 239 20.04 -7.83 -78.81
N ASP A 240 19.23 -6.78 -78.69
CA ASP A 240 19.31 -5.53 -79.50
C ASP A 240 20.21 -4.45 -78.87
N LEU A 241 20.77 -4.69 -77.68
CA LEU A 241 21.64 -3.76 -76.95
C LEU A 241 23.09 -4.24 -76.97
N THR A 242 24.02 -3.32 -77.12
CA THR A 242 25.46 -3.54 -76.92
C THR A 242 25.79 -3.71 -75.41
N ASP A 243 26.94 -4.31 -75.10
CA ASP A 243 27.38 -4.50 -73.71
C ASP A 243 27.53 -3.15 -72.97
N ALA A 244 27.95 -2.09 -73.67
CA ALA A 244 28.05 -0.75 -73.08
C ALA A 244 26.70 -0.15 -72.74
N GLU A 245 25.68 -0.35 -73.62
CA GLU A 245 24.33 0.10 -73.36
C GLU A 245 23.67 -0.70 -72.24
N LYS A 246 23.87 -2.02 -72.14
CA LYS A 246 23.44 -2.86 -71.03
C LYS A 246 24.07 -2.39 -69.71
N ALA A 247 25.38 -2.15 -69.73
CA ALA A 247 26.08 -1.68 -68.53
C ALA A 247 25.54 -0.34 -68.01
N LYS A 248 25.26 0.59 -68.93
CA LYS A 248 24.66 1.90 -68.57
C LYS A 248 23.25 1.73 -68.01
N ALA A 249 22.39 0.91 -68.68
CA ALA A 249 21.01 0.68 -68.21
C ALA A 249 20.96 0.01 -66.85
N LYS A 250 21.86 -0.94 -66.58
CA LYS A 250 21.96 -1.57 -65.23
C LYS A 250 22.41 -0.54 -64.19
N LYS A 251 23.42 0.29 -64.50
CA LYS A 251 23.85 1.33 -63.59
C LYS A 251 22.73 2.30 -63.24
N ASP A 252 21.96 2.75 -64.22
CA ASP A 252 20.79 3.63 -64.02
C ASP A 252 19.74 2.97 -63.14
N ALA A 253 19.52 1.67 -63.29
CA ALA A 253 18.58 0.89 -62.44
C ALA A 253 19.10 0.77 -61.01
N GLN A 254 20.41 0.47 -60.82
CA GLN A 254 21.08 0.39 -59.51
C GLN A 254 21.04 1.74 -58.79
N ASP A 255 21.34 2.84 -59.47
CA ASP A 255 21.30 4.19 -58.87
C ASP A 255 19.90 4.55 -58.41
N LYS A 256 18.85 4.18 -59.15
CA LYS A 256 17.43 4.35 -58.73
C LYS A 256 17.08 3.47 -57.56
N ALA A 257 17.44 2.19 -57.56
CA ALA A 257 17.20 1.28 -56.44
C ALA A 257 17.88 1.75 -55.16
N LYS A 258 19.12 2.24 -55.29
CA LYS A 258 19.85 2.84 -54.16
C LYS A 258 19.13 4.07 -53.63
N ALA A 259 18.66 4.98 -54.43
CA ALA A 259 17.91 6.16 -54.00
C ALA A 259 16.65 5.79 -53.21
N VAL A 260 15.92 4.77 -53.68
CA VAL A 260 14.72 4.26 -52.97
C VAL A 260 15.10 3.61 -51.66
N THR A 261 16.17 2.79 -51.62
CA THR A 261 16.65 2.13 -50.40
C THR A 261 17.13 3.17 -49.36
N ASP A 262 17.83 4.21 -49.80
CA ASP A 262 18.25 5.32 -48.94
C ASP A 262 17.06 6.09 -48.35
N ALA A 263 15.97 6.24 -49.09
CA ALA A 263 14.75 6.87 -48.61
C ALA A 263 13.94 6.00 -47.62
N ILE A 264 14.08 4.66 -47.64
CA ILE A 264 13.50 3.72 -46.68
C ILE A 264 14.27 3.78 -45.34
N ASN A 265 15.56 4.05 -45.34
CA ASN A 265 16.43 4.10 -44.14
C ASN A 265 16.08 5.28 -43.24
#